data_002006d62d1e24124d0df6453e39c2f6
#
_entry.id   002006d62d1e24124d0df6453e39c2f6
#
_cell.length_a   1.000
_cell.length_b   1.000
_cell.length_c   1.000
_cell.angle_alpha   90.00
_cell.angle_beta   90.00
_cell.angle_gamma   90.00
#
_symmetry.space_group_name_H-M   'P 1'
#
loop_
_entity.id
_entity.type
_entity.pdbx_description
1 polymer ?
#
loop_
_entity_poly.entity_id
_entity_poly.type
_entity_poly.pdbx_seq_one_letter_code
_entity_poly.pdbx_strand_id
1 'polypeptide(L)'
;HLELRVNTHCTDAENVYIPLRDIDGNVFPGSVGPDSGADTVYFQPEAVKERSYFITSCNDNVTIDEKPYAVQLLAADTAFFHFFNYPLKGKRMAAPEEALVTRQFAKRVFGEKDPIGKTMEYSGGKHLTICGILDEPACKSSLTFDIVVNLDLKTRREWSRMYVELLRFMPGVDVDAINASSNVYRQTSQGFRIRYNFLPVSQLYWNKELAASGDDPEIWHYSSRSHILILTGVCLLLLLAGILNFVNIYLVFMLRRSKEYGVKKVFGVQGRTLFVQLWTENALMISIALLLAWFFIEIFSGYANRLLESDIPYTAFDWQLSLTVWVLLPLITTIYPFIKYNYLPPIISIRSIGGSRQSVATRTAFLFIQYSITLLLIILSLYFSSHLHFLQDTPPGFRTKGILYANLVP
;
A
#
# COMPACT_ATOMS: atom_id res chain seq x y z
N HIS A 1 -3.43 1.88 5.48
CA HIS A 1 -3.15 3.33 5.42
C HIS A 1 -2.09 3.65 4.35
N LEU A 2 -0.97 2.94 4.29
CA LEU A 2 0.06 3.12 3.27
C LEU A 2 -0.48 2.86 1.85
N GLU A 3 -1.29 1.82 1.68
CA GLU A 3 -1.96 1.50 0.41
C GLU A 3 -2.95 2.57 -0.06
N LEU A 4 -3.46 3.43 0.83
CA LEU A 4 -4.36 4.52 0.47
C LEU A 4 -3.63 5.83 0.13
N ARG A 5 -2.32 5.90 0.42
CA ARG A 5 -1.45 7.05 0.15
C ARG A 5 -0.42 6.71 -0.91
N VAL A 6 -0.87 6.22 -2.04
CA VAL A 6 0.03 5.90 -3.15
C VAL A 6 0.32 7.17 -3.96
N ASN A 7 1.58 7.29 -4.42
CA ASN A 7 2.07 8.37 -5.28
C ASN A 7 1.87 9.80 -4.71
N THR A 8 1.62 9.95 -3.39
CA THR A 8 1.45 11.29 -2.79
C THR A 8 2.76 12.10 -2.74
N HIS A 9 3.91 11.49 -3.05
CA HIS A 9 5.17 12.18 -3.27
C HIS A 9 5.27 12.81 -4.67
N CYS A 10 4.36 12.46 -5.59
CA CYS A 10 4.21 13.18 -6.85
C CYS A 10 3.53 14.54 -6.58
N THR A 11 4.23 15.60 -6.96
CA THR A 11 3.70 16.96 -6.83
C THR A 11 2.54 17.14 -7.80
N ASP A 12 1.34 17.36 -7.25
CA ASP A 12 0.13 17.56 -8.05
C ASP A 12 -0.27 16.35 -8.90
N ALA A 13 -0.24 15.15 -8.28
CA ALA A 13 -0.45 13.86 -8.94
C ALA A 13 -1.79 13.72 -9.72
N GLU A 14 -2.77 14.58 -9.44
CA GLU A 14 -4.05 14.62 -10.16
C GLU A 14 -3.94 15.33 -11.51
N ASN A 15 -2.98 16.26 -11.66
CA ASN A 15 -2.74 17.05 -12.86
C ASN A 15 -1.48 16.63 -13.62
N VAL A 16 -0.81 15.56 -13.16
CA VAL A 16 0.30 14.92 -13.86
C VAL A 16 -0.22 13.63 -14.51
N TYR A 17 0.00 13.51 -15.80
CA TYR A 17 -0.51 12.42 -16.63
C TYR A 17 0.62 11.59 -17.21
N ILE A 18 0.35 10.29 -17.33
CA ILE A 18 1.18 9.34 -18.08
C ILE A 18 0.37 8.87 -19.28
N PRO A 19 0.90 9.01 -20.50
CA PRO A 19 0.29 8.41 -21.68
C PRO A 19 0.35 6.88 -21.58
N LEU A 20 -0.79 6.23 -21.57
CA LEU A 20 -0.91 4.80 -21.76
C LEU A 20 -1.00 4.51 -23.24
N ARG A 21 -0.14 3.66 -23.71
CA ARG A 21 -0.09 3.21 -25.10
C ARG A 21 -0.67 1.81 -25.18
N ASP A 22 -1.70 1.66 -25.96
CA ASP A 22 -2.31 0.36 -26.27
C ASP A 22 -1.94 -0.02 -27.71
N ILE A 23 -1.24 -1.11 -27.86
CA ILE A 23 -0.85 -1.70 -29.15
C ILE A 23 -1.56 -3.06 -29.25
N ASP A 24 -2.55 -3.15 -30.14
CA ASP A 24 -3.31 -4.38 -30.42
C ASP A 24 -3.87 -5.07 -29.16
N GLY A 25 -4.22 -4.28 -28.13
CA GLY A 25 -4.78 -4.77 -26.86
C GLY A 25 -3.76 -4.90 -25.72
N ASN A 26 -2.46 -4.67 -25.97
CA ASN A 26 -1.44 -4.63 -24.92
C ASN A 26 -1.23 -3.19 -24.46
N VAL A 27 -1.53 -2.91 -23.18
CA VAL A 27 -1.47 -1.57 -22.59
C VAL A 27 -0.22 -1.45 -21.73
N PHE A 28 0.56 -0.40 -21.97
CA PHE A 28 1.77 -0.09 -21.19
C PHE A 28 2.03 1.42 -21.12
N PRO A 29 2.74 1.92 -20.08
CA PRO A 29 3.17 3.30 -20.03
C PRO A 29 4.06 3.64 -21.24
N GLY A 30 3.84 4.78 -21.84
CA GLY A 30 4.58 5.17 -23.05
C GLY A 30 4.78 6.66 -23.16
N SER A 31 5.14 7.09 -24.34
CA SER A 31 5.38 8.49 -24.71
C SER A 31 4.59 8.86 -25.97
N VAL A 32 4.09 10.07 -25.99
CA VAL A 32 3.52 10.73 -27.18
C VAL A 32 4.42 11.78 -27.75
N GLY A 33 5.67 11.92 -27.23
CA GLY A 33 6.60 12.97 -27.57
C GLY A 33 6.95 13.10 -29.05
N PRO A 34 7.75 14.09 -29.42
CA PRO A 34 7.96 14.55 -30.80
C PRO A 34 8.42 13.45 -31.77
N ASP A 35 9.07 12.44 -31.24
CA ASP A 35 9.56 11.31 -32.04
C ASP A 35 8.46 10.31 -32.43
N SER A 36 7.36 10.27 -31.68
CA SER A 36 6.18 9.45 -32.03
C SER A 36 5.28 10.15 -33.03
N GLY A 37 5.42 11.47 -33.22
CA GLY A 37 4.54 12.31 -34.01
C GLY A 37 3.10 12.38 -33.50
N ALA A 38 2.86 11.84 -32.28
CA ALA A 38 1.51 11.70 -31.74
C ALA A 38 1.05 12.97 -30.98
N ASP A 39 1.98 13.75 -30.43
CA ASP A 39 1.67 14.96 -29.66
C ASP A 39 0.92 15.99 -30.50
N THR A 40 1.39 16.28 -31.71
CA THR A 40 0.74 17.24 -32.62
C THR A 40 -0.64 16.79 -33.12
N VAL A 41 -0.95 15.50 -32.98
CA VAL A 41 -2.22 14.92 -33.40
C VAL A 41 -3.29 15.05 -32.35
N TYR A 42 -2.93 14.99 -31.07
CA TYR A 42 -3.90 14.92 -29.96
C TYR A 42 -4.05 16.25 -29.21
N PHE A 43 -2.98 17.03 -29.11
CA PHE A 43 -2.97 18.34 -28.46
C PHE A 43 -1.88 19.24 -29.01
N GLN A 44 -2.03 20.55 -28.83
CA GLN A 44 -0.96 21.50 -29.19
C GLN A 44 0.18 21.39 -28.18
N PRO A 45 1.47 21.46 -28.61
CA PRO A 45 2.63 21.40 -27.70
C PRO A 45 2.56 22.45 -26.58
N GLU A 46 1.98 23.63 -26.85
CA GLU A 46 1.81 24.71 -25.91
C GLU A 46 0.80 24.41 -24.79
N ALA A 47 -0.03 23.37 -24.96
CA ALA A 47 -0.94 22.90 -23.92
C ALA A 47 -0.20 22.23 -22.76
N VAL A 48 1.06 21.84 -22.96
CA VAL A 48 1.88 21.16 -21.95
C VAL A 48 2.76 22.18 -21.25
N LYS A 49 2.59 22.29 -19.93
CA LYS A 49 3.39 23.19 -19.08
C LYS A 49 4.79 22.62 -18.82
N GLU A 50 4.89 21.31 -18.60
CA GLU A 50 6.14 20.65 -18.22
C GLU A 50 6.11 19.20 -18.69
N ARG A 51 7.27 18.70 -19.15
CA ARG A 51 7.47 17.33 -19.58
C ARG A 51 8.68 16.72 -18.90
N SER A 52 8.65 15.43 -18.67
CA SER A 52 9.82 14.63 -18.28
C SER A 52 9.79 13.29 -18.97
N TYR A 53 10.95 12.81 -19.32
CA TYR A 53 11.12 11.50 -19.94
C TYR A 53 11.96 10.60 -19.04
N PHE A 54 11.56 9.33 -18.96
CA PHE A 54 12.33 8.34 -18.27
C PHE A 54 12.20 6.96 -18.93
N ILE A 55 13.11 6.08 -18.59
CA ILE A 55 13.14 4.68 -19.03
C ILE A 55 13.33 3.83 -17.78
N THR A 56 12.59 2.75 -17.68
CA THR A 56 12.74 1.74 -16.63
C THR A 56 13.43 0.51 -17.22
N SER A 57 14.34 -0.09 -16.49
CA SER A 57 14.99 -1.34 -16.86
C SER A 57 15.12 -2.24 -15.64
N CYS A 58 14.52 -3.41 -15.72
CA CYS A 58 14.77 -4.52 -14.81
C CYS A 58 15.87 -5.41 -15.42
N ASN A 59 16.63 -6.10 -14.59
CA ASN A 59 17.74 -6.98 -15.00
C ASN A 59 18.99 -6.27 -15.56
N ASP A 60 19.22 -5.01 -15.22
CA ASP A 60 20.52 -4.39 -15.40
C ASP A 60 21.48 -4.83 -14.29
N ASN A 61 22.77 -4.78 -14.60
CA ASN A 61 23.82 -5.12 -13.66
C ASN A 61 24.77 -3.95 -13.46
N VAL A 62 25.16 -3.74 -12.21
CA VAL A 62 26.30 -2.85 -11.87
C VAL A 62 27.36 -3.64 -11.15
N THR A 63 28.62 -3.36 -11.45
CA THR A 63 29.76 -3.98 -10.76
C THR A 63 30.35 -2.98 -9.77
N ILE A 64 30.47 -3.40 -8.51
CA ILE A 64 31.03 -2.61 -7.43
C ILE A 64 32.06 -3.49 -6.71
N ASP A 65 33.29 -3.02 -6.58
CA ASP A 65 34.39 -3.78 -5.98
C ASP A 65 34.50 -5.21 -6.60
N GLU A 66 34.44 -5.29 -7.94
CA GLU A 66 34.52 -6.53 -8.76
C GLU A 66 33.34 -7.50 -8.55
N LYS A 67 32.30 -7.10 -7.81
CA LYS A 67 31.09 -7.91 -7.60
C LYS A 67 29.93 -7.39 -8.41
N PRO A 68 29.27 -8.24 -9.21
CA PRO A 68 28.06 -7.86 -9.94
C PRO A 68 26.85 -7.84 -9.00
N TYR A 69 26.02 -6.82 -9.14
CA TYR A 69 24.73 -6.67 -8.46
C TYR A 69 23.65 -6.43 -9.51
N ALA A 70 22.62 -7.25 -9.47
CA ALA A 70 21.40 -7.01 -10.24
C ALA A 70 20.66 -5.80 -9.66
N VAL A 71 20.21 -4.91 -10.52
CA VAL A 71 19.58 -3.64 -10.14
C VAL A 71 18.36 -3.34 -11.01
N GLN A 72 17.41 -2.68 -10.39
CA GLN A 72 16.30 -2.01 -11.06
C GLN A 72 16.76 -0.58 -11.38
N LEU A 73 16.90 -0.27 -12.64
CA LEU A 73 17.46 1.00 -13.10
C LEU A 73 16.36 1.93 -13.62
N LEU A 74 16.40 3.17 -13.19
CA LEU A 74 15.63 4.27 -13.73
C LEU A 74 16.57 5.25 -14.43
N ALA A 75 16.47 5.39 -15.74
CA ALA A 75 17.13 6.47 -16.46
C ALA A 75 16.15 7.62 -16.64
N ALA A 76 16.43 8.77 -16.06
CA ALA A 76 15.54 9.92 -16.07
C ALA A 76 16.24 11.22 -16.44
N ASP A 77 15.50 12.14 -17.02
CA ASP A 77 15.94 13.51 -17.20
C ASP A 77 15.93 14.30 -15.88
N THR A 78 16.49 15.49 -15.89
CA THR A 78 16.54 16.34 -14.68
C THR A 78 15.16 16.83 -14.24
N ALA A 79 14.19 16.90 -15.17
CA ALA A 79 12.82 17.34 -14.89
C ALA A 79 12.02 16.29 -14.08
N PHE A 80 12.41 15.02 -14.09
CA PHE A 80 11.77 13.97 -13.32
C PHE A 80 11.57 14.34 -11.84
N PHE A 81 12.58 14.94 -11.23
CA PHE A 81 12.55 15.36 -9.83
C PHE A 81 11.70 16.62 -9.55
N HIS A 82 11.14 17.25 -10.57
CA HIS A 82 10.11 18.28 -10.43
C HIS A 82 8.72 17.66 -10.26
N PHE A 83 8.54 16.46 -10.78
CA PHE A 83 7.30 15.70 -10.66
C PHE A 83 7.28 14.87 -9.37
N PHE A 84 8.39 14.21 -9.05
CA PHE A 84 8.48 13.34 -7.88
C PHE A 84 9.45 13.91 -6.83
N ASN A 85 8.92 14.14 -5.65
CA ASN A 85 9.70 14.66 -4.53
C ASN A 85 10.26 13.50 -3.69
N TYR A 86 11.48 13.07 -4.03
CA TYR A 86 12.25 12.13 -3.21
C TYR A 86 13.18 12.90 -2.28
N PRO A 87 13.17 12.62 -0.94
CA PRO A 87 14.17 13.19 -0.06
C PRO A 87 15.59 12.77 -0.49
N LEU A 88 16.48 13.74 -0.65
CA LEU A 88 17.82 13.51 -1.19
C LEU A 88 18.89 13.90 -0.17
N LYS A 89 19.80 12.96 0.12
CA LYS A 89 21.07 13.21 0.82
C LYS A 89 22.21 13.27 -0.20
N GLY A 90 22.85 14.40 -0.36
CA GLY A 90 23.92 14.62 -1.35
C GLY A 90 23.56 15.63 -2.42
N LYS A 91 24.01 15.42 -3.64
CA LYS A 91 23.79 16.33 -4.77
C LYS A 91 22.83 15.69 -5.79
N ARG A 92 22.07 16.51 -6.51
CA ARG A 92 21.34 16.07 -7.71
C ARG A 92 22.33 15.76 -8.83
N MET A 93 21.96 14.83 -9.70
CA MET A 93 22.74 14.53 -10.90
C MET A 93 22.86 15.78 -11.79
N ALA A 94 24.06 16.12 -12.19
CA ALA A 94 24.38 17.20 -13.12
C ALA A 94 25.09 16.72 -14.37
N ALA A 95 25.78 15.58 -14.29
CA ALA A 95 26.52 14.98 -15.40
C ALA A 95 25.97 13.59 -15.75
N PRO A 96 26.16 13.12 -17.00
CA PRO A 96 25.72 11.79 -17.41
C PRO A 96 26.34 10.65 -16.61
N GLU A 97 27.58 10.82 -16.12
CA GLU A 97 28.32 9.81 -15.35
C GLU A 97 27.97 9.84 -13.84
N GLU A 98 27.02 10.67 -13.41
CA GLU A 98 26.53 10.70 -12.04
C GLU A 98 25.31 9.82 -11.88
N ALA A 99 25.19 9.17 -10.70
CA ALA A 99 24.07 8.34 -10.35
C ALA A 99 23.58 8.62 -8.92
N LEU A 100 22.28 8.44 -8.70
CA LEU A 100 21.67 8.41 -7.38
C LEU A 100 21.33 6.96 -7.05
N VAL A 101 21.50 6.60 -5.79
CA VAL A 101 21.13 5.26 -5.29
C VAL A 101 20.04 5.38 -4.22
N THR A 102 19.17 4.42 -4.13
CA THR A 102 18.20 4.38 -3.02
C THR A 102 18.90 3.99 -1.73
N ARG A 103 18.32 4.41 -0.59
CA ARG A 103 18.84 4.03 0.73
C ARG A 103 18.86 2.51 0.92
N GLN A 104 17.86 1.81 0.39
CA GLN A 104 17.77 0.36 0.46
C GLN A 104 18.92 -0.32 -0.30
N PHE A 105 19.19 0.12 -1.54
CA PHE A 105 20.32 -0.35 -2.33
C PHE A 105 21.67 -0.02 -1.63
N ALA A 106 21.84 1.21 -1.16
CA ALA A 106 23.04 1.63 -0.45
C ALA A 106 23.33 0.74 0.77
N LYS A 107 22.30 0.43 1.57
CA LYS A 107 22.40 -0.45 2.73
C LYS A 107 22.70 -1.90 2.34
N ARG A 108 22.07 -2.39 1.27
CA ARG A 108 22.29 -3.76 0.75
C ARG A 108 23.74 -3.98 0.29
N VAL A 109 24.34 -2.99 -0.36
CA VAL A 109 25.65 -3.12 -1.00
C VAL A 109 26.79 -2.62 -0.12
N PHE A 110 26.61 -1.46 0.52
CA PHE A 110 27.68 -0.79 1.28
C PHE A 110 27.54 -0.92 2.80
N GLY A 111 26.40 -1.47 3.28
CA GLY A 111 26.09 -1.57 4.73
C GLY A 111 25.97 -0.19 5.35
N GLU A 112 26.74 0.06 6.41
CA GLU A 112 26.77 1.35 7.13
C GLU A 112 27.76 2.37 6.53
N LYS A 113 28.52 2.00 5.46
CA LYS A 113 29.50 2.90 4.84
C LYS A 113 28.77 3.88 3.91
N ASP A 114 29.22 5.13 3.92
CA ASP A 114 28.69 6.15 2.99
C ASP A 114 29.08 5.81 1.54
N PRO A 115 28.14 5.63 0.62
CA PRO A 115 28.42 5.33 -0.77
C PRO A 115 28.73 6.57 -1.60
N ILE A 116 28.49 7.79 -1.11
CA ILE A 116 28.71 9.03 -1.88
C ILE A 116 30.17 9.17 -2.29
N GLY A 117 30.41 9.45 -3.57
CA GLY A 117 31.75 9.56 -4.16
C GLY A 117 32.36 8.24 -4.62
N LYS A 118 31.74 7.08 -4.34
CA LYS A 118 32.19 5.81 -4.87
C LYS A 118 31.77 5.64 -6.32
N THR A 119 32.55 4.84 -7.05
CA THR A 119 32.30 4.51 -8.45
C THR A 119 31.71 3.12 -8.57
N MET A 120 30.84 2.93 -9.52
CA MET A 120 30.31 1.65 -9.97
C MET A 120 30.45 1.56 -11.49
N GLU A 121 30.71 0.37 -11.98
CA GLU A 121 30.78 0.09 -13.42
C GLU A 121 29.41 -0.38 -13.89
N TYR A 122 28.85 0.30 -14.86
CA TYR A 122 27.60 -0.05 -15.53
C TYR A 122 27.88 -0.76 -16.85
N SER A 123 26.94 -1.52 -17.34
CA SER A 123 27.01 -2.30 -18.60
C SER A 123 27.72 -1.54 -19.72
N GLY A 124 28.72 -2.20 -20.36
CA GLY A 124 29.53 -1.60 -21.41
C GLY A 124 30.75 -0.79 -20.94
N GLY A 125 31.18 -0.96 -19.68
CA GLY A 125 32.40 -0.33 -19.14
C GLY A 125 32.21 1.16 -18.78
N LYS A 126 30.97 1.64 -18.65
CA LYS A 126 30.70 3.02 -18.23
C LYS A 126 30.85 3.13 -16.73
N HIS A 127 31.63 4.08 -16.25
CA HIS A 127 31.82 4.35 -14.84
C HIS A 127 30.85 5.41 -14.38
N LEU A 128 30.07 5.08 -13.30
CA LEU A 128 29.12 5.96 -12.66
C LEU A 128 29.61 6.34 -11.28
N THR A 129 29.55 7.61 -10.94
CA THR A 129 29.88 8.11 -9.61
C THR A 129 28.60 8.36 -8.81
N ILE A 130 28.48 7.79 -7.63
CA ILE A 130 27.34 8.01 -6.74
C ILE A 130 27.41 9.43 -6.17
N CYS A 131 26.49 10.28 -6.57
CA CYS A 131 26.44 11.67 -6.13
C CYS A 131 25.47 11.93 -4.99
N GLY A 132 24.53 10.99 -4.72
CA GLY A 132 23.59 11.12 -3.63
C GLY A 132 22.80 9.86 -3.35
N ILE A 133 22.06 9.90 -2.23
CA ILE A 133 21.20 8.82 -1.75
C ILE A 133 19.76 9.36 -1.72
N LEU A 134 18.86 8.65 -2.37
CA LEU A 134 17.43 8.89 -2.32
C LEU A 134 16.82 8.11 -1.17
N ASP A 135 16.09 8.80 -0.32
CA ASP A 135 15.27 8.17 0.71
C ASP A 135 13.92 7.74 0.12
N GLU A 136 13.40 6.64 0.66
CA GLU A 136 12.06 6.20 0.29
C GLU A 136 11.03 7.27 0.68
N PRO A 137 10.05 7.54 -0.20
CA PRO A 137 8.99 8.45 0.15
C PRO A 137 8.14 7.86 1.29
N ALA A 138 7.54 8.74 2.11
CA ALA A 138 6.67 8.33 3.22
C ALA A 138 5.33 7.70 2.76
N CYS A 139 5.21 7.36 1.49
CA CYS A 139 4.04 6.75 0.86
C CYS A 139 4.50 5.64 -0.08
N LYS A 140 3.58 4.75 -0.45
CA LYS A 140 3.84 3.74 -1.46
C LYS A 140 3.94 4.37 -2.85
N SER A 141 4.87 3.89 -3.66
CA SER A 141 5.06 4.36 -5.05
C SER A 141 4.62 3.28 -6.04
N SER A 142 4.06 3.71 -7.17
CA SER A 142 3.83 2.84 -8.32
C SER A 142 5.12 2.49 -9.05
N LEU A 143 6.19 3.25 -8.82
CA LEU A 143 7.48 3.09 -9.47
C LEU A 143 8.53 2.78 -8.41
N THR A 144 9.25 1.67 -8.58
CA THR A 144 10.39 1.27 -7.74
C THR A 144 11.64 1.13 -8.57
N PHE A 145 12.76 1.46 -7.96
CA PHE A 145 14.09 1.38 -8.58
C PHE A 145 15.17 1.32 -7.49
N ASP A 146 16.33 0.81 -7.86
CA ASP A 146 17.52 0.78 -6.99
C ASP A 146 18.43 1.98 -7.27
N ILE A 147 18.57 2.33 -8.55
CA ILE A 147 19.53 3.33 -9.05
C ILE A 147 18.82 4.24 -10.04
N VAL A 148 19.11 5.54 -9.93
CA VAL A 148 18.72 6.53 -10.95
C VAL A 148 19.96 7.02 -11.66
N VAL A 149 19.93 6.98 -12.98
CA VAL A 149 20.99 7.51 -13.87
C VAL A 149 20.44 8.60 -14.77
N ASN A 150 21.33 9.44 -15.29
CA ASN A 150 20.93 10.44 -16.27
C ASN A 150 20.49 9.77 -17.57
N LEU A 151 19.41 10.24 -18.16
CA LEU A 151 18.88 9.72 -19.43
C LEU A 151 19.90 9.86 -20.58
N ASP A 152 20.76 10.88 -20.51
CA ASP A 152 21.83 11.15 -21.49
C ASP A 152 23.04 10.21 -21.37
N LEU A 153 23.04 9.29 -20.38
CA LEU A 153 24.12 8.31 -20.21
C LEU A 153 24.34 7.44 -21.44
N LYS A 154 23.26 7.14 -22.15
CA LYS A 154 23.26 6.38 -23.41
C LYS A 154 22.51 7.16 -24.49
N THR A 155 22.90 6.95 -25.72
CA THR A 155 22.14 7.47 -26.86
C THR A 155 20.78 6.77 -26.93
N ARG A 156 19.78 7.38 -27.55
CA ARG A 156 18.44 6.81 -27.69
C ARG A 156 18.47 5.41 -28.36
N ARG A 157 19.40 5.13 -29.26
CA ARG A 157 19.56 3.82 -29.91
C ARG A 157 20.10 2.74 -28.97
N GLU A 158 20.89 3.15 -27.97
CA GLU A 158 21.45 2.24 -26.97
C GLU A 158 20.44 1.87 -25.89
N TRP A 159 19.36 2.68 -25.69
CA TRP A 159 18.24 2.32 -24.85
C TRP A 159 17.31 1.39 -25.62
N SER A 160 17.30 0.10 -25.28
CA SER A 160 16.46 -0.92 -25.93
C SER A 160 14.95 -0.78 -25.62
N ARG A 161 14.60 0.10 -24.70
CA ARG A 161 13.23 0.28 -24.23
C ARG A 161 12.64 1.62 -24.66
N MET A 162 11.31 1.65 -24.66
CA MET A 162 10.59 2.88 -24.99
C MET A 162 10.58 3.86 -23.82
N TYR A 163 10.63 5.14 -24.16
CA TYR A 163 10.47 6.21 -23.17
C TYR A 163 9.07 6.19 -22.60
N VAL A 164 9.01 6.44 -21.29
CA VAL A 164 7.79 6.82 -20.59
C VAL A 164 7.82 8.33 -20.38
N GLU A 165 6.69 8.97 -20.55
CA GLU A 165 6.56 10.42 -20.48
C GLU A 165 5.65 10.82 -19.31
N LEU A 166 6.05 11.86 -18.60
CA LEU A 166 5.22 12.56 -17.63
C LEU A 166 4.82 13.91 -18.23
N LEU A 167 3.54 14.19 -18.21
CA LEU A 167 2.97 15.41 -18.76
C LEU A 167 2.23 16.19 -17.68
N ARG A 168 2.55 17.45 -17.51
CA ARG A 168 1.72 18.39 -16.76
C ARG A 168 1.12 19.37 -17.73
N PHE A 169 -0.20 19.34 -17.87
CA PHE A 169 -0.90 20.27 -18.75
C PHE A 169 -1.03 21.67 -18.15
N MET A 170 -1.22 22.66 -19.02
CA MET A 170 -1.56 24.02 -18.59
C MET A 170 -2.96 24.04 -17.93
N PRO A 171 -3.19 24.95 -16.97
CA PRO A 171 -4.52 25.10 -16.36
C PRO A 171 -5.59 25.40 -17.42
N GLY A 172 -6.71 24.68 -17.35
CA GLY A 172 -7.83 24.85 -18.27
C GLY A 172 -7.82 23.98 -19.52
N VAL A 173 -6.81 23.12 -19.69
CA VAL A 173 -6.81 22.09 -20.74
C VAL A 173 -7.79 20.99 -20.36
N ASP A 174 -8.72 20.68 -21.26
CA ASP A 174 -9.69 19.60 -21.10
C ASP A 174 -9.03 18.27 -21.52
N VAL A 175 -8.48 17.55 -20.53
CA VAL A 175 -7.83 16.25 -20.76
C VAL A 175 -8.84 15.16 -21.10
N ASP A 176 -10.10 15.27 -20.66
CA ASP A 176 -11.15 14.33 -21.02
C ASP A 176 -11.50 14.42 -22.51
N ALA A 177 -11.51 15.63 -23.07
CA ALA A 177 -11.66 15.82 -24.51
C ALA A 177 -10.45 15.24 -25.28
N ILE A 178 -9.23 15.40 -24.78
CA ILE A 178 -8.03 14.79 -25.35
C ILE A 178 -8.18 13.27 -25.33
N ASN A 179 -8.56 12.68 -24.20
CA ASN A 179 -8.78 11.23 -24.07
C ASN A 179 -9.86 10.73 -25.02
N ALA A 180 -10.97 11.46 -25.19
CA ALA A 180 -12.01 11.09 -26.15
C ALA A 180 -11.50 11.01 -27.58
N SER A 181 -10.57 11.89 -27.97
CA SER A 181 -9.97 11.92 -29.32
C SER A 181 -8.83 10.91 -29.51
N SER A 182 -8.08 10.62 -28.46
CA SER A 182 -6.88 9.75 -28.50
C SER A 182 -7.19 8.27 -28.25
N ASN A 183 -8.31 7.97 -27.60
CA ASN A 183 -8.74 6.60 -27.29
C ASN A 183 -9.42 5.91 -28.50
N VAL A 184 -8.98 6.23 -29.69
CA VAL A 184 -9.42 5.62 -30.96
C VAL A 184 -8.23 4.93 -31.61
N TYR A 185 -8.37 3.66 -31.96
CA TYR A 185 -7.32 2.94 -32.66
C TYR A 185 -7.01 3.56 -34.01
N ARG A 186 -5.73 3.89 -34.20
CA ARG A 186 -5.19 4.34 -35.49
C ARG A 186 -4.19 3.33 -35.99
N GLN A 187 -4.22 3.04 -37.28
CA GLN A 187 -3.27 2.14 -37.91
C GLN A 187 -1.96 2.88 -38.19
N THR A 188 -0.86 2.30 -37.73
CA THR A 188 0.48 2.81 -38.03
C THR A 188 0.93 2.38 -39.42
N SER A 189 1.98 3.02 -39.95
CA SER A 189 2.64 2.63 -41.20
C SER A 189 3.20 1.20 -41.16
N GLN A 190 3.43 0.65 -39.96
CA GLN A 190 3.89 -0.72 -39.73
C GLN A 190 2.76 -1.75 -39.58
N GLY A 191 1.50 -1.31 -39.67
CA GLY A 191 0.31 -2.18 -39.61
C GLY A 191 -0.27 -2.41 -38.22
N PHE A 192 0.37 -1.93 -37.15
CA PHE A 192 -0.12 -2.03 -35.79
C PHE A 192 -1.25 -1.03 -35.54
N ARG A 193 -2.22 -1.40 -34.70
CA ARG A 193 -3.24 -0.50 -34.22
C ARG A 193 -2.83 0.09 -32.88
N ILE A 194 -2.73 1.41 -32.79
CA ILE A 194 -2.31 2.13 -31.60
C ILE A 194 -3.41 3.09 -31.17
N ARG A 195 -3.66 3.15 -29.88
CA ARG A 195 -4.44 4.21 -29.21
C ARG A 195 -3.68 4.71 -27.98
N TYR A 196 -4.04 5.89 -27.52
CA TYR A 196 -3.48 6.49 -26.32
C TYR A 196 -4.59 6.85 -25.34
N ASN A 197 -4.26 6.76 -24.03
CA ASN A 197 -5.10 7.22 -22.95
C ASN A 197 -4.22 7.94 -21.93
N PHE A 198 -4.54 9.17 -21.57
CA PHE A 198 -3.76 9.96 -20.61
C PHE A 198 -4.32 9.71 -19.22
N LEU A 199 -3.57 8.97 -18.41
CA LEU A 199 -3.97 8.56 -17.07
C LEU A 199 -3.29 9.44 -16.02
N PRO A 200 -4.04 10.03 -15.06
CA PRO A 200 -3.43 10.73 -13.93
C PRO A 200 -2.55 9.79 -13.10
N VAL A 201 -1.39 10.28 -12.65
CA VAL A 201 -0.46 9.49 -11.80
C VAL A 201 -1.12 9.00 -10.52
N SER A 202 -2.09 9.75 -9.99
CA SER A 202 -2.90 9.34 -8.83
C SER A 202 -3.72 8.06 -9.07
N GLN A 203 -4.05 7.75 -10.33
CA GLN A 203 -4.82 6.57 -10.71
C GLN A 203 -3.96 5.40 -11.23
N LEU A 204 -2.67 5.65 -11.48
CA LEU A 204 -1.75 4.66 -12.07
C LEU A 204 -1.72 3.34 -11.29
N TYR A 205 -1.59 3.43 -9.98
CA TYR A 205 -1.52 2.26 -9.09
C TYR A 205 -2.77 1.38 -9.13
N TRP A 206 -3.92 1.97 -9.45
CA TRP A 206 -5.23 1.32 -9.43
C TRP A 206 -5.68 0.84 -10.80
N ASN A 207 -4.83 0.98 -11.83
CA ASN A 207 -5.19 0.65 -13.19
C ASN A 207 -5.13 -0.87 -13.41
N LYS A 208 -6.28 -1.46 -13.74
CA LYS A 208 -6.42 -2.91 -13.95
C LYS A 208 -5.84 -3.38 -15.27
N GLU A 209 -5.86 -2.51 -16.29
CA GLU A 209 -5.35 -2.86 -17.63
C GLU A 209 -3.85 -3.01 -17.60
N LEU A 210 -3.15 -2.09 -16.92
CA LEU A 210 -1.72 -2.18 -16.69
C LEU A 210 -1.34 -3.38 -15.83
N ALA A 211 -2.11 -3.67 -14.79
CA ALA A 211 -1.88 -4.84 -13.94
C ALA A 211 -2.02 -6.17 -14.71
N ALA A 212 -2.79 -6.18 -15.79
CA ALA A 212 -3.01 -7.36 -16.63
C ALA A 212 -1.98 -7.48 -17.76
N SER A 213 -1.34 -6.38 -18.19
CA SER A 213 -0.38 -6.38 -19.30
C SER A 213 0.94 -7.09 -18.97
N GLY A 214 1.27 -7.24 -17.68
CA GLY A 214 2.46 -7.97 -17.23
C GLY A 214 3.79 -7.29 -17.59
N ASP A 215 3.76 -6.02 -17.99
CA ASP A 215 4.96 -5.28 -18.37
C ASP A 215 5.76 -4.87 -17.13
N ASP A 216 7.01 -5.29 -17.05
CA ASP A 216 7.97 -5.00 -15.98
C ASP A 216 7.43 -5.01 -14.54
N PRO A 217 6.87 -6.12 -14.04
CA PRO A 217 6.22 -6.18 -12.74
C PRO A 217 7.16 -5.89 -11.55
N GLU A 218 8.48 -5.94 -11.79
CA GLU A 218 9.48 -5.65 -10.77
C GLU A 218 9.65 -4.14 -10.52
N ILE A 219 9.34 -3.31 -11.51
CA ILE A 219 9.49 -1.84 -11.44
C ILE A 219 8.14 -1.15 -11.24
N TRP A 220 7.13 -1.63 -11.97
CA TRP A 220 5.79 -1.07 -11.90
C TRP A 220 4.90 -1.84 -10.94
N HIS A 221 4.45 -1.18 -9.89
CA HIS A 221 3.55 -1.77 -8.91
C HIS A 221 2.14 -1.28 -9.09
N TYR A 222 1.25 -2.24 -9.30
CA TYR A 222 -0.18 -2.04 -9.44
C TYR A 222 -0.94 -2.80 -8.36
N SER A 223 -2.10 -2.31 -7.98
CA SER A 223 -2.97 -2.99 -7.02
C SER A 223 -4.43 -2.84 -7.39
N SER A 224 -5.26 -3.65 -6.79
CA SER A 224 -6.71 -3.59 -6.99
C SER A 224 -7.39 -3.04 -5.74
N ARG A 225 -8.21 -1.99 -5.90
CA ARG A 225 -9.07 -1.46 -4.83
C ARG A 225 -9.93 -2.56 -4.21
N SER A 226 -10.37 -3.53 -5.00
CA SER A 226 -11.19 -4.65 -4.51
C SER A 226 -10.42 -5.50 -3.50
N HIS A 227 -9.14 -5.79 -3.73
CA HIS A 227 -8.32 -6.55 -2.78
C HIS A 227 -8.17 -5.83 -1.45
N ILE A 228 -7.94 -4.51 -1.48
CA ILE A 228 -7.83 -3.71 -0.26
C ILE A 228 -9.15 -3.64 0.49
N LEU A 229 -10.28 -3.49 -0.21
CA LEU A 229 -11.60 -3.51 0.41
C LEU A 229 -11.89 -4.86 1.06
N ILE A 230 -11.56 -5.97 0.41
CA ILE A 230 -11.72 -7.33 0.97
C ILE A 230 -10.85 -7.45 2.24
N LEU A 231 -9.57 -7.08 2.16
CA LEU A 231 -8.66 -7.16 3.31
C LEU A 231 -9.14 -6.29 4.47
N THR A 232 -9.58 -5.06 4.19
CA THR A 232 -10.16 -4.16 5.19
C THR A 232 -11.43 -4.77 5.80
N GLY A 233 -12.28 -5.37 4.98
CA GLY A 233 -13.48 -6.08 5.44
C GLY A 233 -13.15 -7.23 6.39
N VAL A 234 -12.15 -8.05 6.07
CA VAL A 234 -11.67 -9.13 6.94
C VAL A 234 -11.15 -8.57 8.27
N CYS A 235 -10.35 -7.51 8.24
CA CYS A 235 -9.85 -6.86 9.46
C CYS A 235 -10.98 -6.33 10.33
N LEU A 236 -12.01 -5.71 9.74
CA LEU A 236 -13.18 -5.23 10.45
C LEU A 236 -14.00 -6.37 11.07
N LEU A 237 -14.17 -7.49 10.37
CA LEU A 237 -14.83 -8.68 10.88
C LEU A 237 -14.07 -9.29 12.07
N LEU A 238 -12.73 -9.36 11.99
CA LEU A 238 -11.90 -9.82 13.10
C LEU A 238 -12.02 -8.91 14.32
N LEU A 239 -11.99 -7.60 14.11
CA LEU A 239 -12.18 -6.60 15.17
C LEU A 239 -13.56 -6.75 15.81
N LEU A 240 -14.62 -6.89 15.00
CA LEU A 240 -15.99 -7.09 15.48
C LEU A 240 -16.11 -8.38 16.30
N ALA A 241 -15.54 -9.49 15.84
CA ALA A 241 -15.52 -10.74 16.58
C ALA A 241 -14.81 -10.60 17.93
N GLY A 242 -13.70 -9.88 17.99
CA GLY A 242 -12.96 -9.56 19.22
C GLY A 242 -13.80 -8.71 20.19
N ILE A 243 -14.46 -7.67 19.69
CA ILE A 243 -15.36 -6.82 20.49
C ILE A 243 -16.52 -7.63 21.06
N LEU A 244 -17.18 -8.44 20.24
CA LEU A 244 -18.30 -9.29 20.69
C LEU A 244 -17.85 -10.29 21.75
N ASN A 245 -16.67 -10.89 21.61
CA ASN A 245 -16.09 -11.77 22.61
C ASN A 245 -15.83 -11.03 23.93
N PHE A 246 -15.22 -9.85 23.88
CA PHE A 246 -14.98 -9.03 25.06
C PHE A 246 -16.29 -8.66 25.74
N VAL A 247 -17.28 -8.15 25.00
CA VAL A 247 -18.61 -7.81 25.53
C VAL A 247 -19.26 -9.01 26.21
N ASN A 248 -19.18 -10.19 25.59
CA ASN A 248 -19.77 -11.42 26.14
C ASN A 248 -19.14 -11.83 27.47
N ILE A 249 -17.80 -11.82 27.57
CA ILE A 249 -17.07 -12.09 28.81
C ILE A 249 -17.43 -11.04 29.87
N TYR A 250 -17.43 -9.76 29.48
CA TYR A 250 -17.73 -8.65 30.38
C TYR A 250 -19.17 -8.73 30.93
N LEU A 251 -20.14 -9.13 30.11
CA LEU A 251 -21.51 -9.37 30.56
C LEU A 251 -21.61 -10.46 31.65
N VAL A 252 -20.85 -11.55 31.50
CA VAL A 252 -20.78 -12.61 32.50
C VAL A 252 -20.22 -12.09 33.81
N PHE A 253 -19.13 -11.34 33.74
CA PHE A 253 -18.49 -10.72 34.90
C PHE A 253 -19.45 -9.77 35.62
N MET A 254 -20.17 -8.93 34.87
CA MET A 254 -21.17 -8.01 35.41
C MET A 254 -22.35 -8.70 36.06
N LEU A 255 -22.83 -9.81 35.50
CA LEU A 255 -23.89 -10.60 36.10
C LEU A 255 -23.50 -11.15 37.48
N ARG A 256 -22.26 -11.57 37.66
CA ARG A 256 -21.73 -12.01 38.96
C ARG A 256 -21.67 -10.89 39.97
N ARG A 257 -21.42 -9.65 39.57
CA ARG A 257 -21.35 -8.45 40.41
C ARG A 257 -22.68 -7.70 40.54
N SER A 258 -23.76 -8.22 39.98
CA SER A 258 -25.08 -7.55 39.99
C SER A 258 -25.58 -7.23 41.39
N LYS A 259 -25.30 -8.10 42.39
CA LYS A 259 -25.67 -7.86 43.81
C LYS A 259 -24.91 -6.67 44.40
N GLU A 260 -23.60 -6.55 44.11
CA GLU A 260 -22.78 -5.42 44.55
C GLU A 260 -23.37 -4.08 44.04
N TYR A 261 -23.74 -4.03 42.75
CA TYR A 261 -24.34 -2.84 42.15
C TYR A 261 -25.74 -2.54 42.74
N GLY A 262 -26.52 -3.57 43.01
CA GLY A 262 -27.81 -3.42 43.69
C GLY A 262 -27.67 -2.81 45.08
N VAL A 263 -26.73 -3.29 45.90
CA VAL A 263 -26.40 -2.76 47.21
C VAL A 263 -25.91 -1.31 47.12
N LYS A 264 -24.97 -1.00 46.25
CA LYS A 264 -24.50 0.37 46.04
C LYS A 264 -25.62 1.34 45.70
N LYS A 265 -26.60 0.90 44.91
CA LYS A 265 -27.76 1.70 44.53
C LYS A 265 -28.69 1.96 45.69
N VAL A 266 -28.89 0.98 46.60
CA VAL A 266 -29.67 1.17 47.87
C VAL A 266 -28.98 2.20 48.77
N PHE A 267 -27.65 2.25 48.81
CA PHE A 267 -26.88 3.26 49.53
C PHE A 267 -26.76 4.60 48.81
N GLY A 268 -27.53 4.82 47.72
CA GLY A 268 -27.65 6.13 47.05
C GLY A 268 -26.56 6.46 46.06
N VAL A 269 -25.79 5.47 45.53
CA VAL A 269 -24.83 5.73 44.49
C VAL A 269 -25.52 6.20 43.20
N GLN A 270 -25.13 7.40 42.75
CA GLN A 270 -25.70 8.00 41.56
C GLN A 270 -25.26 7.26 40.28
N GLY A 271 -26.10 7.29 39.26
CA GLY A 271 -25.81 6.65 37.97
C GLY A 271 -24.50 7.12 37.35
N ARG A 272 -24.14 8.41 37.50
CA ARG A 272 -22.87 8.97 37.01
C ARG A 272 -21.65 8.28 37.63
N THR A 273 -21.70 8.06 38.95
CA THR A 273 -20.59 7.38 39.66
C THR A 273 -20.47 5.93 39.22
N LEU A 274 -21.60 5.26 38.99
CA LEU A 274 -21.62 3.90 38.45
C LEU A 274 -21.02 3.85 37.03
N PHE A 275 -21.38 4.79 36.16
CA PHE A 275 -20.85 4.87 34.80
C PHE A 275 -19.34 5.06 34.80
N VAL A 276 -18.84 6.03 35.58
CA VAL A 276 -17.38 6.30 35.66
C VAL A 276 -16.65 5.07 36.19
N GLN A 277 -17.16 4.38 37.21
CA GLN A 277 -16.58 3.15 37.71
C GLN A 277 -16.48 2.07 36.63
N LEU A 278 -17.57 1.80 35.89
CA LEU A 278 -17.62 0.81 34.84
C LEU A 278 -16.66 1.16 33.68
N TRP A 279 -16.64 2.45 33.33
CA TRP A 279 -15.76 2.94 32.26
C TRP A 279 -14.29 2.83 32.65
N THR A 280 -13.91 3.18 33.88
CA THR A 280 -12.53 3.08 34.34
C THR A 280 -12.05 1.63 34.44
N GLU A 281 -12.90 0.70 34.90
CA GLU A 281 -12.58 -0.73 34.92
C GLU A 281 -12.34 -1.26 33.50
N ASN A 282 -13.20 -0.90 32.52
CA ASN A 282 -13.03 -1.27 31.12
C ASN A 282 -11.79 -0.61 30.48
N ALA A 283 -11.58 0.68 30.74
CA ALA A 283 -10.43 1.41 30.23
C ALA A 283 -9.11 0.79 30.71
N LEU A 284 -9.04 0.36 31.96
CA LEU A 284 -7.88 -0.34 32.50
C LEU A 284 -7.62 -1.67 31.76
N MET A 285 -8.66 -2.49 31.57
CA MET A 285 -8.55 -3.76 30.84
C MET A 285 -8.09 -3.55 29.40
N ILE A 286 -8.65 -2.54 28.72
CA ILE A 286 -8.28 -2.22 27.35
C ILE A 286 -6.86 -1.64 27.27
N SER A 287 -6.43 -0.86 28.29
CA SER A 287 -5.03 -0.38 28.36
C SER A 287 -4.04 -1.55 28.41
N ILE A 288 -4.30 -2.56 29.25
CA ILE A 288 -3.47 -3.76 29.33
C ILE A 288 -3.48 -4.51 27.98
N ALA A 289 -4.64 -4.65 27.37
CA ALA A 289 -4.77 -5.33 26.08
C ALA A 289 -4.01 -4.59 24.97
N LEU A 290 -4.06 -3.25 24.93
CA LEU A 290 -3.29 -2.45 23.96
C LEU A 290 -1.78 -2.54 24.20
N LEU A 291 -1.32 -2.53 25.45
CA LEU A 291 0.10 -2.71 25.76
C LEU A 291 0.60 -4.09 25.28
N LEU A 292 -0.20 -5.15 25.51
CA LEU A 292 0.13 -6.48 25.01
C LEU A 292 0.10 -6.52 23.46
N ALA A 293 -0.86 -5.85 22.82
CA ALA A 293 -0.92 -5.78 21.36
C ALA A 293 0.32 -5.09 20.77
N TRP A 294 0.73 -3.95 21.32
CA TRP A 294 1.98 -3.27 20.91
C TRP A 294 3.22 -4.13 21.15
N PHE A 295 3.28 -4.83 22.28
CA PHE A 295 4.35 -5.77 22.57
C PHE A 295 4.46 -6.89 21.53
N PHE A 296 3.32 -7.49 21.13
CA PHE A 296 3.30 -8.49 20.07
C PHE A 296 3.67 -7.92 18.69
N ILE A 297 3.17 -6.71 18.36
CA ILE A 297 3.54 -6.03 17.12
C ILE A 297 5.06 -5.88 17.05
N GLU A 298 5.71 -5.43 18.12
CA GLU A 298 7.16 -5.26 18.18
C GLU A 298 7.93 -6.56 17.98
N ILE A 299 7.49 -7.65 18.63
CA ILE A 299 8.12 -8.97 18.49
C ILE A 299 7.99 -9.51 17.04
N PHE A 300 6.82 -9.36 16.45
CA PHE A 300 6.54 -9.95 15.15
C PHE A 300 6.83 -9.02 13.97
N SER A 301 7.11 -7.75 14.18
CA SER A 301 7.38 -6.76 13.12
C SER A 301 8.52 -7.19 12.20
N GLY A 302 9.63 -7.64 12.78
CA GLY A 302 10.79 -8.11 11.99
C GLY A 302 10.50 -9.34 11.13
N TYR A 303 9.63 -10.23 11.59
CA TYR A 303 9.18 -11.38 10.80
C TYR A 303 8.22 -10.95 9.68
N ALA A 304 7.28 -10.06 10.01
CA ALA A 304 6.31 -9.52 9.06
C ALA A 304 7.01 -8.73 7.94
N ASN A 305 7.97 -7.90 8.27
CA ASN A 305 8.74 -7.13 7.30
C ASN A 305 9.53 -8.02 6.33
N ARG A 306 10.11 -9.12 6.83
CA ARG A 306 10.79 -10.11 5.97
C ARG A 306 9.82 -10.85 5.04
N LEU A 307 8.63 -11.21 5.56
CA LEU A 307 7.61 -11.93 4.77
C LEU A 307 7.00 -11.03 3.69
N LEU A 308 6.84 -9.75 3.99
CA LEU A 308 6.24 -8.76 3.08
C LEU A 308 7.27 -8.05 2.19
N GLU A 309 8.57 -8.37 2.39
CA GLU A 309 9.70 -7.72 1.70
C GLU A 309 9.62 -6.19 1.74
N SER A 310 9.08 -5.64 2.83
CA SER A 310 8.79 -4.23 2.99
C SER A 310 9.01 -3.79 4.44
N ASP A 311 9.72 -2.70 4.64
CA ASP A 311 9.83 -2.06 5.94
C ASP A 311 8.57 -1.21 6.19
N ILE A 312 7.73 -1.65 7.13
CA ILE A 312 6.50 -0.95 7.50
C ILE A 312 6.84 0.03 8.63
N PRO A 313 6.94 1.34 8.36
CA PRO A 313 7.24 2.32 9.39
C PRO A 313 6.01 2.57 10.27
N TYR A 314 6.25 2.81 11.57
CA TYR A 314 5.23 3.33 12.46
C TYR A 314 4.87 4.77 12.07
N THR A 315 3.57 5.04 11.94
CA THR A 315 3.05 6.34 11.53
C THR A 315 2.25 7.00 12.65
N ALA A 316 2.03 8.31 12.54
CA ALA A 316 1.13 9.01 13.45
C ALA A 316 -0.30 8.44 13.44
N PHE A 317 -0.71 7.81 12.34
CA PHE A 317 -2.01 7.16 12.22
C PHE A 317 -2.16 5.97 13.18
N ASP A 318 -1.10 5.18 13.42
CA ASP A 318 -1.14 4.02 14.31
C ASP A 318 -1.39 4.44 15.75
N TRP A 319 -0.80 5.57 16.17
CA TRP A 319 -1.06 6.18 17.46
C TRP A 319 -2.47 6.75 17.57
N GLN A 320 -2.96 7.43 16.52
CA GLN A 320 -4.32 7.95 16.47
C GLN A 320 -5.35 6.82 16.52
N LEU A 321 -5.12 5.71 15.80
CA LEU A 321 -5.96 4.53 15.83
C LEU A 321 -6.00 3.91 17.23
N SER A 322 -4.83 3.73 17.85
CA SER A 322 -4.72 3.18 19.20
C SER A 322 -5.46 4.04 20.22
N LEU A 323 -5.31 5.37 20.14
CA LEU A 323 -6.04 6.31 21.00
C LEU A 323 -7.54 6.25 20.76
N THR A 324 -7.97 6.16 19.51
CA THR A 324 -9.39 6.04 19.13
C THR A 324 -10.00 4.76 19.71
N VAL A 325 -9.31 3.63 19.58
CA VAL A 325 -9.73 2.36 20.16
C VAL A 325 -9.78 2.47 21.69
N TRP A 326 -8.79 3.08 22.32
CA TRP A 326 -8.73 3.26 23.77
C TRP A 326 -9.88 4.11 24.33
N VAL A 327 -10.37 5.10 23.58
CA VAL A 327 -11.50 5.95 24.00
C VAL A 327 -12.84 5.30 23.67
N LEU A 328 -13.00 4.83 22.42
CA LEU A 328 -14.31 4.37 21.93
C LEU A 328 -14.68 2.98 22.47
N LEU A 329 -13.73 2.06 22.57
CA LEU A 329 -14.05 0.69 22.95
C LEU A 329 -14.55 0.58 24.39
N PRO A 330 -13.94 1.22 25.43
CA PRO A 330 -14.51 1.25 26.77
C PRO A 330 -15.88 1.90 26.82
N LEU A 331 -16.11 2.95 26.02
CA LEU A 331 -17.38 3.65 25.95
C LEU A 331 -18.48 2.72 25.43
N ILE A 332 -18.27 2.08 24.29
CA ILE A 332 -19.23 1.16 23.66
C ILE A 332 -19.54 -0.02 24.59
N THR A 333 -18.51 -0.63 25.17
CA THR A 333 -18.68 -1.80 26.03
C THR A 333 -19.31 -1.49 27.35
N THR A 334 -19.21 -0.24 27.85
CA THR A 334 -19.83 0.20 29.12
C THR A 334 -21.30 0.58 28.95
N ILE A 335 -21.72 1.10 27.78
CA ILE A 335 -23.08 1.60 27.55
C ILE A 335 -24.14 0.52 27.86
N TYR A 336 -24.00 -0.68 27.33
CA TYR A 336 -24.97 -1.73 27.49
C TYR A 336 -25.17 -2.16 29.00
N PRO A 337 -24.08 -2.50 29.72
CA PRO A 337 -24.20 -2.79 31.16
C PRO A 337 -24.74 -1.62 31.96
N PHE A 338 -24.30 -0.40 31.68
CA PHE A 338 -24.76 0.80 32.36
C PHE A 338 -26.26 1.00 32.21
N ILE A 339 -26.79 0.97 30.98
CA ILE A 339 -28.22 1.09 30.71
C ILE A 339 -28.98 0.01 31.49
N LYS A 340 -28.53 -1.25 31.37
CA LYS A 340 -29.17 -2.36 32.05
C LYS A 340 -29.25 -2.18 33.57
N TYR A 341 -28.14 -1.85 34.22
CA TYR A 341 -28.08 -1.74 35.67
C TYR A 341 -28.63 -0.41 36.20
N ASN A 342 -28.57 0.66 35.41
CA ASN A 342 -29.14 1.94 35.82
C ASN A 342 -30.67 1.92 35.87
N TYR A 343 -31.33 1.20 34.99
CA TYR A 343 -32.80 1.13 34.94
C TYR A 343 -33.40 -0.05 35.70
N LEU A 344 -32.61 -1.05 36.10
CA LEU A 344 -33.11 -2.17 36.90
C LEU A 344 -33.40 -1.72 38.36
N PRO A 345 -34.59 -2.05 38.92
CA PRO A 345 -34.85 -1.84 40.32
C PRO A 345 -33.86 -2.59 41.22
N PRO A 346 -33.36 -1.98 42.34
CA PRO A 346 -32.39 -2.59 43.23
C PRO A 346 -32.80 -3.97 43.76
N ILE A 347 -34.06 -4.14 44.04
CA ILE A 347 -34.63 -5.38 44.60
C ILE A 347 -34.50 -6.56 43.63
N ILE A 348 -34.61 -6.30 42.30
CA ILE A 348 -34.43 -7.32 41.27
C ILE A 348 -32.96 -7.69 41.14
N SER A 349 -32.06 -6.71 41.23
CA SER A 349 -30.61 -6.94 41.17
C SER A 349 -30.10 -7.76 42.36
N ILE A 350 -30.70 -7.60 43.54
CA ILE A 350 -30.33 -8.35 44.74
C ILE A 350 -30.95 -9.76 44.76
N ARG A 351 -32.21 -9.91 44.27
CA ARG A 351 -32.90 -11.20 44.21
C ARG A 351 -32.51 -12.11 43.04
N SER A 352 -31.91 -11.57 41.97
CA SER A 352 -31.58 -12.36 40.78
C SER A 352 -30.42 -13.33 41.07
N ILE A 353 -30.76 -14.49 41.57
CA ILE A 353 -29.94 -15.68 41.58
C ILE A 353 -30.12 -16.32 40.19
N GLY A 354 -29.27 -15.95 39.25
CA GLY A 354 -29.34 -16.44 37.88
C GLY A 354 -29.93 -15.40 36.91
N GLY A 355 -29.20 -15.13 35.82
CA GLY A 355 -29.53 -14.10 34.84
C GLY A 355 -30.95 -14.23 34.30
N SER A 356 -31.64 -13.11 34.13
CA SER A 356 -32.98 -13.08 33.50
C SER A 356 -32.88 -13.80 32.12
N ARG A 357 -33.97 -14.48 31.73
CA ARG A 357 -34.11 -15.18 30.45
C ARG A 357 -33.66 -14.30 29.26
N GLN A 358 -33.92 -13.01 29.36
CA GLN A 358 -33.50 -11.99 28.36
C GLN A 358 -31.98 -11.79 28.33
N SER A 359 -31.29 -11.87 29.47
CA SER A 359 -29.81 -11.77 29.55
C SER A 359 -29.11 -12.97 28.90
N VAL A 360 -29.72 -14.16 29.07
CA VAL A 360 -29.21 -15.39 28.40
C VAL A 360 -29.42 -15.30 26.91
N ALA A 361 -30.57 -14.84 26.43
CA ALA A 361 -30.88 -14.70 25.02
C ALA A 361 -29.91 -13.72 24.31
N THR A 362 -29.64 -12.54 24.89
CA THR A 362 -28.70 -11.57 24.35
C THR A 362 -27.28 -12.14 24.23
N ARG A 363 -26.83 -12.84 25.27
CA ARG A 363 -25.51 -13.48 25.27
C ARG A 363 -25.43 -14.58 24.22
N THR A 364 -26.47 -15.41 24.10
CA THR A 364 -26.52 -16.48 23.09
C THR A 364 -26.50 -15.89 21.67
N ALA A 365 -27.23 -14.77 21.45
CA ALA A 365 -27.19 -14.06 20.16
C ALA A 365 -25.78 -13.54 19.81
N PHE A 366 -25.08 -12.92 20.77
CA PHE A 366 -23.70 -12.48 20.55
C PHE A 366 -22.74 -13.64 20.26
N LEU A 367 -22.87 -14.76 20.99
CA LEU A 367 -22.08 -15.97 20.72
C LEU A 367 -22.38 -16.54 19.33
N PHE A 368 -23.66 -16.60 18.95
CA PHE A 368 -24.04 -17.10 17.63
C PHE A 368 -23.43 -16.24 16.51
N ILE A 369 -23.55 -14.91 16.60
CA ILE A 369 -22.95 -13.99 15.61
C ILE A 369 -21.43 -14.16 15.57
N GLN A 370 -20.77 -14.20 16.73
CA GLN A 370 -19.32 -14.39 16.83
C GLN A 370 -18.87 -15.70 16.18
N TYR A 371 -19.53 -16.83 16.50
CA TYR A 371 -19.17 -18.11 15.89
C TYR A 371 -19.44 -18.13 14.39
N SER A 372 -20.52 -17.49 13.92
CA SER A 372 -20.81 -17.36 12.49
C SER A 372 -19.72 -16.58 11.76
N ILE A 373 -19.25 -15.47 12.32
CA ILE A 373 -18.14 -14.68 11.76
C ILE A 373 -16.86 -15.52 11.76
N THR A 374 -16.53 -16.18 12.86
CA THR A 374 -15.32 -17.01 12.97
C THR A 374 -15.33 -18.16 11.97
N LEU A 375 -16.47 -18.86 11.82
CA LEU A 375 -16.63 -19.93 10.85
C LEU A 375 -16.49 -19.43 9.42
N LEU A 376 -17.10 -18.26 9.10
CA LEU A 376 -16.95 -17.61 7.80
C LEU A 376 -15.47 -17.35 7.48
N LEU A 377 -14.72 -16.78 8.44
CA LEU A 377 -13.30 -16.47 8.26
C LEU A 377 -12.45 -17.73 8.08
N ILE A 378 -12.74 -18.81 8.82
CA ILE A 378 -12.05 -20.09 8.65
C ILE A 378 -12.32 -20.66 7.26
N ILE A 379 -13.57 -20.71 6.81
CA ILE A 379 -13.93 -21.20 5.47
C ILE A 379 -13.24 -20.37 4.39
N LEU A 380 -13.24 -19.06 4.53
CA LEU A 380 -12.60 -18.13 3.60
C LEU A 380 -11.08 -18.38 3.54
N SER A 381 -10.44 -18.54 4.69
CA SER A 381 -8.99 -18.85 4.78
C SER A 381 -8.64 -20.18 4.12
N LEU A 382 -9.43 -21.23 4.37
CA LEU A 382 -9.24 -22.54 3.74
C LEU A 382 -9.45 -22.49 2.23
N TYR A 383 -10.46 -21.73 1.79
CA TYR A 383 -10.71 -21.52 0.36
C TYR A 383 -9.53 -20.84 -0.34
N PHE A 384 -9.01 -19.73 0.22
CA PHE A 384 -7.87 -19.03 -0.35
C PHE A 384 -6.61 -19.89 -0.35
N SER A 385 -6.36 -20.63 0.73
CA SER A 385 -5.23 -21.58 0.80
C SER A 385 -5.32 -22.66 -0.26
N SER A 386 -6.49 -23.27 -0.41
CA SER A 386 -6.74 -24.28 -1.44
C SER A 386 -6.60 -23.71 -2.85
N HIS A 387 -7.10 -22.51 -3.08
CA HIS A 387 -6.98 -21.84 -4.38
C HIS A 387 -5.52 -21.49 -4.72
N LEU A 388 -4.74 -21.06 -3.73
CA LEU A 388 -3.32 -20.81 -3.91
C LEU A 388 -2.55 -22.10 -4.27
N HIS A 389 -2.81 -23.20 -3.57
CA HIS A 389 -2.22 -24.49 -3.90
C HIS A 389 -2.61 -24.96 -5.31
N PHE A 390 -3.88 -24.80 -5.68
CA PHE A 390 -4.35 -25.10 -7.03
C PHE A 390 -3.59 -24.31 -8.10
N LEU A 391 -3.36 -23.01 -7.89
CA LEU A 391 -2.60 -22.17 -8.83
C LEU A 391 -1.14 -22.59 -8.93
N GLN A 392 -0.51 -22.96 -7.80
CA GLN A 392 0.89 -23.41 -7.76
C GLN A 392 1.09 -24.77 -8.40
N ASP A 393 0.13 -25.67 -8.25
CA ASP A 393 0.20 -27.05 -8.75
C ASP A 393 -0.30 -27.17 -10.19
N THR A 394 -0.97 -26.14 -10.73
CA THR A 394 -1.49 -26.16 -12.10
C THR A 394 -0.33 -26.13 -13.10
N PRO A 395 -0.19 -27.15 -13.98
CA PRO A 395 0.87 -27.17 -14.95
C PRO A 395 0.75 -25.98 -15.89
N PRO A 396 1.83 -25.21 -16.12
CA PRO A 396 1.79 -24.01 -16.97
C PRO A 396 1.57 -24.30 -18.48
N GLY A 397 1.23 -25.53 -18.84
CA GLY A 397 0.97 -25.95 -20.23
C GLY A 397 2.23 -26.22 -21.05
N PHE A 398 3.41 -26.03 -20.48
CA PHE A 398 4.69 -26.35 -21.13
C PHE A 398 5.63 -27.04 -20.13
N ARG A 399 6.66 -27.70 -20.65
CA ARG A 399 7.64 -28.39 -19.81
C ARG A 399 8.58 -27.36 -19.16
N THR A 400 8.54 -27.25 -17.84
CA THR A 400 9.41 -26.35 -17.07
C THR A 400 10.77 -26.96 -16.72
N LYS A 401 10.87 -28.29 -16.74
CA LYS A 401 12.13 -29.00 -16.42
C LYS A 401 13.01 -29.13 -17.66
N GLY A 402 14.28 -28.69 -17.56
CA GLY A 402 15.26 -28.81 -18.61
C GLY A 402 15.26 -27.66 -19.63
N ILE A 403 14.55 -26.56 -19.35
CA ILE A 403 14.64 -25.33 -20.13
C ILE A 403 15.67 -24.43 -19.45
N LEU A 404 16.69 -24.03 -20.20
CA LEU A 404 17.68 -23.05 -19.78
C LEU A 404 17.31 -21.73 -20.48
N TYR A 405 16.89 -20.75 -19.70
CA TYR A 405 16.66 -19.40 -20.19
C TYR A 405 17.93 -18.59 -19.95
N ALA A 406 18.52 -18.09 -21.02
CA ALA A 406 19.62 -17.15 -20.95
C ALA A 406 19.20 -15.84 -21.61
N ASN A 407 19.19 -14.77 -20.83
CA ASN A 407 19.00 -13.43 -21.36
C ASN A 407 20.37 -12.96 -21.88
N LEU A 408 20.62 -13.11 -23.16
CA LEU A 408 21.83 -12.57 -23.80
C LEU A 408 21.56 -11.09 -24.02
N VAL A 409 22.10 -10.27 -23.13
CA VAL A 409 22.21 -8.81 -23.38
C VAL A 409 23.32 -8.63 -24.40
N PRO A 410 23.05 -8.05 -25.57
CA PRO A 410 24.08 -7.81 -26.59
C PRO A 410 25.10 -6.75 -26.17
#